data_5425facb6f38314e61c28e01999f574d
#
_entry.id   5425facb6f38314e61c28e01999f574d
#
_cell.length_a   1.000
_cell.length_b   1.000
_cell.length_c   1.000
_cell.angle_alpha   90.00
_cell.angle_beta   90.00
_cell.angle_gamma   90.00
#
_symmetry.space_group_name_H-M   'P 1'
#
loop_
_entity.id
_entity.type
_entity.pdbx_description
1 polymer ?
#
loop_
_entity_poly.entity_id
_entity_poly.type
_entity_poly.pdbx_seq_one_letter_code
_entity_poly.pdbx_strand_id
1 'polypeptide(L)'
;MQNTNFKLNYYLMLVIDIFDDFNHIDEAKSFLEMSLKSGVNIIQFRDNKSNKFQEKFDMINNLKINFPKSKLIVNSDIKLAKESLADGIHIKESNWNKDSVNLSKDFIIGKSVHYHNIKNSKSTVNPNYVIFGTIFKSKTHPKIHPIGVNKFTELKNIYKSPVIAIGGINEKNTELVVNSGANGVAIKSGIIKNKDPEKAIIQIKKILLK
;
A
#
# COMPACT_ATOMS: atom_id res chain seq x y z
N MET A 1 6.24 -21.92 -8.24
CA MET A 1 5.04 -21.06 -8.14
C MET A 1 5.17 -20.20 -6.90
N GLN A 2 5.30 -18.89 -7.02
CA GLN A 2 5.25 -17.99 -5.87
C GLN A 2 3.85 -18.08 -5.24
N ASN A 3 3.82 -18.08 -3.91
CA ASN A 3 2.55 -18.17 -3.17
C ASN A 3 1.84 -16.81 -3.24
N THR A 4 0.90 -16.64 -4.16
CA THR A 4 0.11 -15.41 -4.35
C THR A 4 -0.96 -15.22 -3.26
N ASN A 5 -0.93 -16.01 -2.20
CA ASN A 5 -1.87 -15.88 -1.08
C ASN A 5 -1.60 -14.59 -0.30
N PHE A 6 -2.48 -13.60 -0.45
CA PHE A 6 -2.43 -12.31 0.23
C PHE A 6 -3.35 -12.29 1.46
N LYS A 7 -3.31 -13.34 2.27
CA LYS A 7 -4.06 -13.39 3.53
C LYS A 7 -3.11 -13.10 4.69
N LEU A 8 -3.30 -11.97 5.35
CA LEU A 8 -2.52 -11.51 6.50
C LEU A 8 -3.44 -11.34 7.72
N ASN A 9 -2.87 -11.40 8.91
CA ASN A 9 -3.61 -11.16 10.16
C ASN A 9 -4.12 -9.71 10.25
N TYR A 10 -3.41 -8.77 9.63
CA TYR A 10 -3.76 -7.37 9.48
C TYR A 10 -3.04 -6.80 8.26
N TYR A 11 -3.49 -5.64 7.76
CA TYR A 11 -2.89 -4.97 6.61
C TYR A 11 -2.46 -3.55 7.02
N LEU A 12 -1.19 -3.40 7.39
CA LEU A 12 -0.53 -2.11 7.63
C LEU A 12 0.47 -1.85 6.52
N MET A 13 0.06 -1.06 5.54
CA MET A 13 0.87 -0.74 4.37
C MET A 13 1.53 0.63 4.53
N LEU A 14 2.86 0.67 4.43
CA LEU A 14 3.61 1.91 4.25
C LEU A 14 3.78 2.18 2.76
N VAL A 15 3.27 3.32 2.29
CA VAL A 15 3.49 3.80 0.92
C VAL A 15 4.67 4.75 0.92
N ILE A 16 5.64 4.54 0.05
CA ILE A 16 6.89 5.30 0.03
C ILE A 16 7.30 5.70 -1.39
N ASP A 17 7.80 6.91 -1.53
CA ASP A 17 8.55 7.39 -2.69
C ASP A 17 9.99 7.65 -2.21
N ILE A 18 10.90 6.66 -2.38
CA ILE A 18 12.23 6.67 -1.75
C ILE A 18 12.97 8.00 -1.96
N PHE A 19 13.02 8.48 -3.20
CA PHE A 19 13.79 9.66 -3.58
C PHE A 19 13.05 10.99 -3.43
N ASP A 20 11.73 10.97 -3.19
CA ASP A 20 10.93 12.15 -2.84
C ASP A 20 10.79 12.32 -1.32
N ASP A 21 10.86 11.23 -0.57
CA ASP A 21 10.62 11.22 0.88
C ASP A 21 11.91 11.33 1.71
N PHE A 22 13.07 10.95 1.15
CA PHE A 22 14.36 10.94 1.84
C PHE A 22 15.47 11.57 0.99
N ASN A 23 16.44 12.20 1.67
CA ASN A 23 17.58 12.82 1.02
C ASN A 23 18.66 11.78 0.63
N HIS A 24 18.77 10.70 1.41
CA HIS A 24 19.77 9.66 1.23
C HIS A 24 19.14 8.28 1.26
N ILE A 25 19.68 7.37 0.44
CA ILE A 25 19.18 5.98 0.31
C ILE A 25 19.34 5.20 1.63
N ASP A 26 20.39 5.45 2.39
CA ASP A 26 20.65 4.78 3.68
C ASP A 26 19.66 5.23 4.76
N GLU A 27 19.21 6.49 4.72
CA GLU A 27 18.15 6.99 5.58
C GLU A 27 16.84 6.26 5.28
N ALA A 28 16.49 6.14 3.99
CA ALA A 28 15.32 5.40 3.56
C ALA A 28 15.38 3.94 4.00
N LYS A 29 16.54 3.28 3.83
CA LYS A 29 16.76 1.90 4.24
C LYS A 29 16.53 1.72 5.74
N SER A 30 17.19 2.53 6.55
CA SER A 30 17.09 2.49 8.02
C SER A 30 15.64 2.71 8.49
N PHE A 31 14.94 3.65 7.86
CA PHE A 31 13.53 3.93 8.14
C PHE A 31 12.61 2.76 7.78
N LEU A 32 12.83 2.11 6.63
CA LEU A 32 12.04 0.96 6.20
C LEU A 32 12.26 -0.25 7.10
N GLU A 33 13.51 -0.53 7.50
CA GLU A 33 13.83 -1.59 8.45
C GLU A 33 13.18 -1.37 9.82
N MET A 34 13.29 -0.14 10.37
CA MET A 34 12.60 0.26 11.59
C MET A 34 11.09 0.05 11.45
N SER A 35 10.49 0.49 10.35
CA SER A 35 9.05 0.37 10.10
C SER A 35 8.59 -1.08 10.09
N LEU A 36 9.35 -1.99 9.45
CA LEU A 36 9.04 -3.42 9.42
C LEU A 36 9.17 -4.06 10.81
N LYS A 37 10.22 -3.73 11.56
CA LYS A 37 10.42 -4.19 12.96
C LYS A 37 9.27 -3.75 13.86
N SER A 38 8.75 -2.52 13.67
CA SER A 38 7.68 -1.94 14.50
C SER A 38 6.28 -2.46 14.15
N GLY A 39 6.11 -3.06 12.95
CA GLY A 39 4.85 -3.73 12.61
C GLY A 39 4.23 -3.40 11.27
N VAL A 40 4.86 -2.58 10.44
CA VAL A 40 4.50 -2.53 9.01
C VAL A 40 4.72 -3.92 8.43
N ASN A 41 3.76 -4.45 7.70
CA ASN A 41 3.87 -5.77 7.08
C ASN A 41 3.74 -5.75 5.56
N ILE A 42 3.46 -4.57 5.00
CA ILE A 42 3.43 -4.32 3.55
C ILE A 42 4.17 -3.01 3.27
N ILE A 43 5.12 -3.02 2.32
CA ILE A 43 5.72 -1.81 1.78
C ILE A 43 5.31 -1.67 0.32
N GLN A 44 4.77 -0.52 -0.07
CA GLN A 44 4.49 -0.18 -1.45
C GLN A 44 5.46 0.89 -1.94
N PHE A 45 6.32 0.51 -2.88
CA PHE A 45 7.26 1.40 -3.57
C PHE A 45 6.55 2.14 -4.70
N ARG A 46 6.28 3.43 -4.53
CA ARG A 46 5.48 4.26 -5.45
C ARG A 46 6.32 5.22 -6.30
N ASP A 47 7.59 5.06 -6.34
CA ASP A 47 8.47 5.96 -7.07
C ASP A 47 8.28 5.84 -8.60
N ASN A 48 7.57 6.81 -9.19
CA ASN A 48 7.27 6.85 -10.62
C ASN A 48 8.16 7.84 -11.40
N LYS A 49 9.03 8.59 -10.72
CA LYS A 49 9.77 9.70 -11.34
C LYS A 49 11.25 9.43 -11.51
N SER A 50 11.78 8.43 -10.85
CA SER A 50 13.20 8.17 -10.77
C SER A 50 13.64 7.07 -11.71
N ASN A 51 14.70 7.34 -12.50
CA ASN A 51 15.39 6.34 -13.33
C ASN A 51 16.35 5.46 -12.51
N LYS A 52 16.28 5.51 -11.20
CA LYS A 52 17.17 4.80 -10.27
C LYS A 52 16.71 3.34 -10.07
N PHE A 53 16.79 2.58 -11.14
CA PHE A 53 16.35 1.19 -11.15
C PHE A 53 17.19 0.33 -10.20
N GLN A 54 18.52 0.45 -10.27
CA GLN A 54 19.43 -0.39 -9.49
C GLN A 54 19.26 -0.17 -7.99
N GLU A 55 19.18 1.08 -7.56
CA GLU A 55 19.00 1.40 -6.14
C GLU A 55 17.66 0.85 -5.57
N LYS A 56 16.60 0.90 -6.37
CA LYS A 56 15.30 0.30 -5.99
C LYS A 56 15.36 -1.22 -5.96
N PHE A 57 16.00 -1.82 -6.94
CA PHE A 57 16.22 -3.27 -7.03
C PHE A 57 16.99 -3.77 -5.80
N ASP A 58 18.12 -3.13 -5.47
CA ASP A 58 18.95 -3.50 -4.33
C ASP A 58 18.20 -3.32 -3.00
N MET A 59 17.43 -2.24 -2.87
CA MET A 59 16.59 -1.97 -1.70
C MET A 59 15.55 -3.07 -1.49
N ILE A 60 14.79 -3.43 -2.53
CA ILE A 60 13.76 -4.46 -2.47
C ILE A 60 14.38 -5.80 -2.09
N ASN A 61 15.46 -6.20 -2.74
CA ASN A 61 16.11 -7.48 -2.50
C ASN A 61 16.68 -7.57 -1.08
N ASN A 62 17.34 -6.51 -0.62
CA ASN A 62 17.89 -6.45 0.74
C ASN A 62 16.76 -6.57 1.81
N LEU A 63 15.69 -5.79 1.64
CA LEU A 63 14.55 -5.86 2.56
C LEU A 63 13.88 -7.24 2.52
N LYS A 64 13.76 -7.87 1.37
CA LYS A 64 13.13 -9.19 1.26
C LYS A 64 13.96 -10.29 1.93
N ILE A 65 15.26 -10.24 1.80
CA ILE A 65 16.18 -11.18 2.46
C ILE A 65 16.09 -11.04 3.98
N ASN A 66 16.11 -9.80 4.49
CA ASN A 66 16.10 -9.53 5.93
C ASN A 66 14.72 -9.68 6.58
N PHE A 67 13.64 -9.46 5.81
CA PHE A 67 12.24 -9.51 6.27
C PHE A 67 11.39 -10.40 5.36
N PRO A 68 11.63 -11.72 5.27
CA PRO A 68 11.01 -12.61 4.29
C PRO A 68 9.48 -12.72 4.44
N LYS A 69 8.93 -12.43 5.61
CA LYS A 69 7.48 -12.46 5.88
C LYS A 69 6.75 -11.21 5.41
N SER A 70 7.45 -10.09 5.23
CA SER A 70 6.87 -8.85 4.72
C SER A 70 6.47 -8.99 3.25
N LYS A 71 5.50 -8.16 2.83
CA LYS A 71 5.07 -8.08 1.43
C LYS A 71 5.62 -6.80 0.81
N LEU A 72 6.45 -6.96 -0.22
CA LEU A 72 7.05 -5.85 -0.96
C LEU A 72 6.33 -5.70 -2.29
N ILE A 73 5.66 -4.58 -2.48
CA ILE A 73 4.79 -4.29 -3.63
C ILE A 73 5.39 -3.15 -4.44
N VAL A 74 5.55 -3.36 -5.72
CA VAL A 74 6.01 -2.32 -6.66
C VAL A 74 4.81 -1.66 -7.34
N ASN A 75 4.77 -0.34 -7.39
CA ASN A 75 3.68 0.38 -8.05
C ASN A 75 4.01 0.62 -9.52
N SER A 76 3.25 0.02 -10.42
CA SER A 76 3.25 0.23 -11.88
C SER A 76 4.53 -0.15 -12.66
N ASP A 77 5.64 -0.42 -11.99
CA ASP A 77 6.90 -0.82 -12.64
C ASP A 77 6.99 -2.35 -12.72
N ILE A 78 6.47 -2.90 -13.82
CA ILE A 78 6.42 -4.34 -14.05
C ILE A 78 7.84 -4.93 -14.21
N LYS A 79 8.77 -4.18 -14.84
CA LYS A 79 10.15 -4.63 -15.02
C LYS A 79 10.84 -4.80 -13.67
N LEU A 80 10.78 -3.78 -12.81
CA LEU A 80 11.35 -3.85 -11.47
C LEU A 80 10.76 -5.00 -10.65
N ALA A 81 9.44 -5.21 -10.72
CA ALA A 81 8.80 -6.31 -9.99
C ALA A 81 9.27 -7.69 -10.48
N LYS A 82 9.45 -7.87 -11.80
CA LYS A 82 9.90 -9.15 -12.37
C LYS A 82 11.37 -9.46 -12.10
N GLU A 83 12.21 -8.45 -12.04
CA GLU A 83 13.66 -8.62 -11.87
C GLU A 83 14.07 -8.67 -10.40
N SER A 84 13.27 -8.10 -9.48
CA SER A 84 13.54 -8.09 -8.04
C SER A 84 12.80 -9.21 -7.29
N LEU A 85 13.04 -9.30 -5.97
CA LEU A 85 12.32 -10.19 -5.05
C LEU A 85 10.99 -9.60 -4.57
N ALA A 86 10.35 -8.72 -5.34
CA ALA A 86 9.05 -8.17 -5.01
C ALA A 86 7.97 -9.26 -4.97
N ASP A 87 7.06 -9.18 -4.00
CA ASP A 87 5.92 -10.11 -3.87
C ASP A 87 4.76 -9.74 -4.80
N GLY A 88 4.69 -8.48 -5.25
CA GLY A 88 3.52 -8.06 -6.01
C GLY A 88 3.64 -6.72 -6.72
N ILE A 89 2.59 -6.42 -7.46
CA ILE A 89 2.46 -5.21 -8.28
C ILE A 89 1.16 -4.50 -7.91
N HIS A 90 1.24 -3.20 -7.65
CA HIS A 90 0.07 -2.35 -7.50
C HIS A 90 -0.21 -1.60 -8.80
N ILE A 91 -1.42 -1.76 -9.36
CA ILE A 91 -1.81 -1.21 -10.64
C ILE A 91 -2.78 -0.04 -10.41
N LYS A 92 -2.49 1.10 -11.03
CA LYS A 92 -3.39 2.26 -11.02
C LYS A 92 -4.70 1.90 -11.74
N GLU A 93 -5.80 2.48 -11.28
CA GLU A 93 -7.11 2.22 -11.87
C GLU A 93 -7.15 2.47 -13.39
N SER A 94 -6.49 3.54 -13.87
CA SER A 94 -6.38 3.85 -15.30
C SER A 94 -5.68 2.79 -16.15
N ASN A 95 -4.81 1.99 -15.52
CA ASN A 95 -3.98 0.99 -16.20
C ASN A 95 -4.50 -0.44 -15.99
N TRP A 96 -5.64 -0.58 -15.31
CA TRP A 96 -6.26 -1.88 -15.07
C TRP A 96 -6.89 -2.43 -16.33
N ASN A 97 -6.37 -3.54 -16.84
CA ASN A 97 -6.80 -4.18 -18.08
C ASN A 97 -6.73 -5.70 -17.99
N LYS A 98 -6.96 -6.41 -19.10
CA LYS A 98 -6.91 -7.88 -19.20
C LYS A 98 -5.50 -8.45 -18.92
N ASP A 99 -4.44 -7.71 -19.21
CA ASP A 99 -3.05 -8.17 -18.98
C ASP A 99 -2.73 -8.26 -17.49
N SER A 100 -3.47 -7.53 -16.64
CA SER A 100 -3.38 -7.66 -15.18
C SER A 100 -3.68 -9.08 -14.71
N VAL A 101 -4.47 -9.86 -15.47
CA VAL A 101 -4.76 -11.29 -15.20
C VAL A 101 -3.51 -12.13 -15.32
N ASN A 102 -2.71 -11.91 -16.34
CA ASN A 102 -1.49 -12.69 -16.58
C ASN A 102 -0.47 -12.49 -15.46
N LEU A 103 -0.39 -11.25 -14.94
CA LEU A 103 0.49 -10.93 -13.80
C LEU A 103 0.05 -11.60 -12.49
N SER A 104 -1.25 -11.89 -12.32
CA SER A 104 -1.79 -12.49 -11.09
C SER A 104 -1.35 -13.95 -10.88
N LYS A 105 -0.76 -14.60 -11.88
CA LYS A 105 -0.21 -15.95 -11.75
C LYS A 105 1.07 -15.98 -10.93
N ASP A 106 1.85 -14.91 -10.99
CA ASP A 106 3.19 -14.84 -10.39
C ASP A 106 3.27 -13.83 -9.25
N PHE A 107 2.38 -12.84 -9.22
CA PHE A 107 2.42 -11.71 -8.29
C PHE A 107 1.13 -11.51 -7.52
N ILE A 108 1.25 -10.97 -6.32
CA ILE A 108 0.14 -10.33 -5.62
C ILE A 108 -0.24 -9.08 -6.40
N ILE A 109 -1.50 -8.98 -6.84
CA ILE A 109 -1.97 -7.83 -7.61
C ILE A 109 -2.89 -6.95 -6.77
N GLY A 110 -2.47 -5.71 -6.58
CA GLY A 110 -3.28 -4.66 -5.98
C GLY A 110 -3.86 -3.71 -7.02
N LYS A 111 -5.01 -3.11 -6.72
CA LYS A 111 -5.66 -2.12 -7.58
C LYS A 111 -6.02 -0.87 -6.80
N SER A 112 -5.70 0.32 -7.34
CA SER A 112 -6.31 1.57 -6.87
C SER A 112 -7.76 1.67 -7.32
N VAL A 113 -8.62 2.20 -6.45
CA VAL A 113 -10.02 2.46 -6.77
C VAL A 113 -10.40 3.84 -6.25
N HIS A 114 -11.10 4.63 -7.10
CA HIS A 114 -11.57 5.96 -6.78
C HIS A 114 -13.10 6.02 -6.86
N TYR A 115 -13.70 6.83 -5.98
CA TYR A 115 -15.16 6.95 -5.86
C TYR A 115 -15.89 7.17 -7.18
N HIS A 116 -15.37 8.04 -8.04
CA HIS A 116 -16.03 8.43 -9.31
C HIS A 116 -16.13 7.29 -10.33
N ASN A 117 -15.29 6.25 -10.21
CA ASN A 117 -15.19 5.17 -11.19
C ASN A 117 -15.85 3.85 -10.75
N ILE A 118 -16.44 3.81 -9.56
CA ILE A 118 -16.98 2.56 -8.98
C ILE A 118 -18.06 1.93 -9.86
N LYS A 119 -18.93 2.75 -10.48
CA LYS A 119 -20.01 2.24 -11.35
C LYS A 119 -19.47 1.52 -12.61
N ASN A 120 -18.26 1.82 -13.03
CA ASN A 120 -17.63 1.28 -14.23
C ASN A 120 -16.64 0.14 -13.93
N SER A 121 -16.49 -0.27 -12.68
CA SER A 121 -15.43 -1.22 -12.26
C SER A 121 -15.82 -2.71 -12.42
N LYS A 122 -16.71 -3.07 -13.35
CA LYS A 122 -16.98 -4.47 -13.73
C LYS A 122 -15.73 -5.05 -14.40
N SER A 123 -14.76 -5.45 -13.59
CA SER A 123 -13.60 -6.22 -14.05
C SER A 123 -13.89 -7.71 -13.89
N THR A 124 -13.54 -8.50 -14.91
CA THR A 124 -13.59 -9.96 -14.86
C THR A 124 -12.48 -10.54 -13.97
N VAL A 125 -11.55 -9.71 -13.52
CA VAL A 125 -10.41 -10.10 -12.68
C VAL A 125 -10.54 -9.44 -11.31
N ASN A 126 -10.54 -10.26 -10.27
CA ASN A 126 -10.48 -9.77 -8.90
C ASN A 126 -9.01 -9.57 -8.49
N PRO A 127 -8.60 -8.36 -8.07
CA PRO A 127 -7.28 -8.16 -7.48
C PRO A 127 -7.17 -8.90 -6.13
N ASN A 128 -5.95 -9.19 -5.67
CA ASN A 128 -5.72 -9.74 -4.34
C ASN A 128 -6.09 -8.75 -3.23
N TYR A 129 -6.04 -7.43 -3.51
CA TYR A 129 -6.52 -6.37 -2.64
C TYR A 129 -6.85 -5.11 -3.45
N VAL A 130 -7.68 -4.26 -2.89
CA VAL A 130 -7.94 -2.91 -3.43
C VAL A 130 -7.47 -1.85 -2.44
N ILE A 131 -6.92 -0.76 -2.95
CA ILE A 131 -6.68 0.46 -2.17
C ILE A 131 -7.77 1.47 -2.54
N PHE A 132 -8.49 1.93 -1.52
CA PHE A 132 -9.62 2.82 -1.69
C PHE A 132 -9.44 4.12 -0.89
N GLY A 133 -9.57 5.26 -1.54
CA GLY A 133 -9.46 6.58 -0.92
C GLY A 133 -9.68 7.70 -1.93
N THR A 134 -9.50 8.90 -1.51
CA THR A 134 -8.90 9.46 -0.28
C THR A 134 -9.94 9.56 0.84
N ILE A 135 -9.68 8.97 2.00
CA ILE A 135 -10.64 8.94 3.13
C ILE A 135 -10.72 10.30 3.83
N PHE A 136 -9.57 10.87 4.23
CA PHE A 136 -9.46 12.18 4.85
C PHE A 136 -8.64 13.13 3.98
N LYS A 137 -8.70 14.43 4.26
CA LYS A 137 -7.88 15.42 3.56
C LYS A 137 -6.40 15.05 3.65
N SER A 138 -5.73 15.01 2.51
CA SER A 138 -4.33 14.59 2.42
C SER A 138 -3.46 15.72 1.91
N LYS A 139 -2.31 15.94 2.57
CA LYS A 139 -1.29 16.89 2.10
C LYS A 139 -0.65 16.45 0.77
N THR A 140 -0.64 15.14 0.50
CA THR A 140 -0.06 14.56 -0.74
C THR A 140 -0.97 14.82 -1.95
N HIS A 141 -2.28 14.92 -1.74
CA HIS A 141 -3.28 15.16 -2.79
C HIS A 141 -4.29 16.22 -2.33
N PRO A 142 -3.88 17.50 -2.19
CA PRO A 142 -4.70 18.56 -1.59
C PRO A 142 -5.96 18.91 -2.40
N LYS A 143 -5.96 18.62 -3.70
CA LYS A 143 -7.07 18.90 -4.63
C LYS A 143 -8.15 17.82 -4.64
N ILE A 144 -7.89 16.64 -4.03
CA ILE A 144 -8.86 15.55 -4.00
C ILE A 144 -9.78 15.73 -2.79
N HIS A 145 -11.09 15.80 -3.04
CA HIS A 145 -12.08 15.86 -1.98
C HIS A 145 -12.14 14.51 -1.25
N PRO A 146 -12.03 14.50 0.10
CA PRO A 146 -12.11 13.28 0.87
C PRO A 146 -13.54 12.71 0.82
N ILE A 147 -13.64 11.38 0.76
CA ILE A 147 -14.95 10.71 0.73
C ILE A 147 -15.53 10.49 2.12
N GLY A 148 -14.70 10.52 3.16
CA GLY A 148 -15.10 10.22 4.53
C GLY A 148 -15.39 8.74 4.80
N VAL A 149 -15.50 8.39 6.06
CA VAL A 149 -15.70 7.00 6.49
C VAL A 149 -17.10 6.47 6.17
N ASN A 150 -18.14 7.31 6.15
CA ASN A 150 -19.50 6.88 5.83
C ASN A 150 -19.61 6.32 4.41
N LYS A 151 -19.11 7.08 3.42
CA LYS A 151 -19.07 6.59 2.04
C LYS A 151 -18.15 5.40 1.85
N PHE A 152 -17.06 5.31 2.61
CA PHE A 152 -16.21 4.14 2.59
C PHE A 152 -16.99 2.89 3.03
N THR A 153 -17.79 2.97 4.10
CA THR A 153 -18.62 1.87 4.58
C THR A 153 -19.61 1.36 3.53
N GLU A 154 -20.22 2.27 2.77
CA GLU A 154 -21.15 1.91 1.68
C GLU A 154 -20.45 1.16 0.54
N LEU A 155 -19.22 1.53 0.23
CA LEU A 155 -18.52 1.10 -0.98
C LEU A 155 -17.61 -0.11 -0.78
N LYS A 156 -17.12 -0.35 0.43
CA LYS A 156 -16.22 -1.48 0.72
C LYS A 156 -16.83 -2.83 0.35
N ASN A 157 -18.14 -2.98 0.48
CA ASN A 157 -18.87 -4.23 0.23
C ASN A 157 -18.99 -4.59 -1.27
N ILE A 158 -18.61 -3.68 -2.16
CA ILE A 158 -18.60 -3.93 -3.62
C ILE A 158 -17.47 -4.91 -3.99
N TYR A 159 -16.41 -4.96 -3.18
CA TYR A 159 -15.24 -5.79 -3.47
C TYR A 159 -15.19 -7.02 -2.58
N LYS A 160 -14.94 -8.20 -3.20
CA LYS A 160 -14.71 -9.46 -2.48
C LYS A 160 -13.30 -9.54 -1.86
N SER A 161 -12.37 -8.80 -2.46
CA SER A 161 -10.97 -8.72 -1.99
C SER A 161 -10.86 -7.80 -0.78
N PRO A 162 -9.82 -7.98 0.07
CA PRO A 162 -9.52 -7.04 1.14
C PRO A 162 -9.46 -5.59 0.67
N VAL A 163 -10.14 -4.70 1.38
CA VAL A 163 -10.17 -3.26 1.09
C VAL A 163 -9.28 -2.53 2.09
N ILE A 164 -8.20 -1.94 1.59
CA ILE A 164 -7.22 -1.16 2.34
C ILE A 164 -7.54 0.32 2.14
N ALA A 165 -7.79 1.04 3.21
CA ALA A 165 -8.11 2.46 3.16
C ALA A 165 -6.84 3.33 3.04
N ILE A 166 -6.90 4.40 2.25
CA ILE A 166 -5.79 5.36 2.08
C ILE A 166 -6.26 6.81 2.11
N GLY A 167 -5.36 7.71 2.50
CA GLY A 167 -5.53 9.16 2.40
C GLY A 167 -5.81 9.83 3.74
N GLY A 168 -4.82 10.62 4.22
CA GLY A 168 -4.89 11.39 5.46
C GLY A 168 -4.99 10.55 6.74
N ILE A 169 -4.67 9.26 6.68
CA ILE A 169 -4.72 8.32 7.81
C ILE A 169 -3.45 8.46 8.66
N ASN A 170 -3.62 8.36 9.98
CA ASN A 170 -2.57 8.40 10.99
C ASN A 170 -3.05 7.65 12.26
N GLU A 171 -2.23 7.62 13.32
CA GLU A 171 -2.52 6.92 14.58
C GLU A 171 -3.80 7.41 15.29
N LYS A 172 -4.21 8.68 15.05
CA LYS A 172 -5.38 9.29 15.73
C LYS A 172 -6.72 8.92 15.09
N ASN A 173 -6.71 8.60 13.78
CA ASN A 173 -7.94 8.34 13.04
C ASN A 173 -8.05 6.92 12.46
N THR A 174 -7.03 6.08 12.66
CA THR A 174 -7.05 4.68 12.20
C THR A 174 -8.22 3.89 12.76
N GLU A 175 -8.60 4.10 14.03
CA GLU A 175 -9.73 3.38 14.65
C GLU A 175 -11.06 3.68 13.96
N LEU A 176 -11.30 4.92 13.55
CA LEU A 176 -12.49 5.29 12.76
C LEU A 176 -12.55 4.53 11.42
N VAL A 177 -11.39 4.36 10.79
CA VAL A 177 -11.28 3.65 9.51
C VAL A 177 -11.54 2.15 9.68
N VAL A 178 -10.97 1.54 10.72
CA VAL A 178 -11.20 0.12 11.03
C VAL A 178 -12.65 -0.13 11.36
N ASN A 179 -13.27 0.71 12.21
CA ASN A 179 -14.68 0.62 12.57
C ASN A 179 -15.62 0.80 11.36
N SER A 180 -15.19 1.51 10.31
CA SER A 180 -15.92 1.59 9.05
C SER A 180 -15.79 0.31 8.20
N GLY A 181 -15.03 -0.68 8.67
CA GLY A 181 -14.85 -2.02 8.12
C GLY A 181 -13.73 -2.14 7.11
N ALA A 182 -12.73 -1.27 7.13
CA ALA A 182 -11.51 -1.47 6.37
C ALA A 182 -10.77 -2.73 6.86
N ASN A 183 -10.24 -3.51 5.94
CA ASN A 183 -9.39 -4.66 6.26
C ASN A 183 -7.98 -4.23 6.69
N GLY A 184 -7.61 -2.98 6.42
CA GLY A 184 -6.34 -2.39 6.79
C GLY A 184 -6.19 -0.96 6.32
N VAL A 185 -5.01 -0.41 6.53
CA VAL A 185 -4.68 0.98 6.18
C VAL A 185 -3.39 1.07 5.38
N ALA A 186 -3.37 1.98 4.40
CA ALA A 186 -2.19 2.39 3.68
C ALA A 186 -1.85 3.84 4.07
N ILE A 187 -0.64 4.06 4.56
CA ILE A 187 -0.22 5.32 5.14
C ILE A 187 1.09 5.77 4.50
N LYS A 188 1.21 7.05 4.17
CA LYS A 188 2.45 7.69 3.74
C LYS A 188 2.86 8.75 4.79
N SER A 189 2.38 9.97 4.63
CA SER A 189 2.78 11.11 5.45
C SER A 189 2.44 10.98 6.94
N GLY A 190 1.41 10.21 7.29
CA GLY A 190 1.03 9.95 8.68
C GLY A 190 2.08 9.16 9.45
N ILE A 191 2.96 8.43 8.75
CA ILE A 191 4.11 7.73 9.33
C ILE A 191 5.40 8.50 9.02
N ILE A 192 5.71 8.78 7.75
CA ILE A 192 6.99 9.37 7.34
C ILE A 192 7.24 10.75 7.97
N LYS A 193 6.19 11.56 8.13
CA LYS A 193 6.27 12.92 8.72
C LYS A 193 5.83 12.97 10.18
N ASN A 194 5.71 11.81 10.83
CA ASN A 194 5.40 11.76 12.26
C ASN A 194 6.64 12.14 13.08
N LYS A 195 6.44 12.76 14.25
CA LYS A 195 7.54 13.08 15.18
C LYS A 195 8.16 11.82 15.79
N ASP A 196 7.35 10.77 15.95
CA ASP A 196 7.75 9.47 16.48
C ASP A 196 7.08 8.38 15.62
N PRO A 197 7.67 8.06 14.44
CA PRO A 197 7.07 7.14 13.50
C PRO A 197 6.99 5.71 14.03
N GLU A 198 7.95 5.28 14.86
CA GLU A 198 7.94 3.96 15.47
C GLU A 198 6.74 3.78 16.40
N LYS A 199 6.52 4.72 17.31
CA LYS A 199 5.36 4.72 18.21
C LYS A 199 4.04 4.78 17.45
N ALA A 200 3.96 5.60 16.41
CA ALA A 200 2.76 5.68 15.56
C ALA A 200 2.45 4.33 14.90
N ILE A 201 3.45 3.63 14.35
CA ILE A 201 3.29 2.30 13.75
C ILE A 201 2.79 1.29 14.79
N ILE A 202 3.39 1.26 15.97
CA ILE A 202 2.99 0.35 17.06
C ILE A 202 1.53 0.60 17.48
N GLN A 203 1.12 1.87 17.60
CA GLN A 203 -0.27 2.22 17.94
C GLN A 203 -1.24 1.77 16.86
N ILE A 204 -0.95 2.05 15.59
CA ILE A 204 -1.78 1.63 14.46
C ILE A 204 -1.91 0.11 14.41
N LYS A 205 -0.80 -0.62 14.57
CA LYS A 205 -0.80 -2.08 14.62
C LYS A 205 -1.72 -2.62 15.72
N LYS A 206 -1.65 -2.04 16.93
CA LYS A 206 -2.54 -2.43 18.04
C LYS A 206 -4.02 -2.26 17.70
N ILE A 207 -4.37 -1.20 16.98
CA ILE A 207 -5.75 -0.95 16.54
C ILE A 207 -6.20 -2.01 15.51
N LEU A 208 -5.31 -2.34 14.56
CA LEU A 208 -5.59 -3.31 13.49
C LEU A 208 -5.69 -4.77 13.98
N LEU A 209 -5.20 -5.06 15.20
CA LEU A 209 -5.24 -6.40 15.81
C LEU A 209 -6.41 -6.61 16.77
N LYS A 210 -7.20 -5.56 17.07
CA LYS A 210 -8.44 -5.67 17.86
C LYS A 210 -9.54 -6.34 17.05
#